data_ae3a46a9366e5421d08d7a93582045fb
#
_entry.id   ae3a46a9366e5421d08d7a93582045fb
#
_cell.length_a   1.000
_cell.length_b   1.000
_cell.length_c   1.000
_cell.angle_alpha   90.00
_cell.angle_beta   90.00
_cell.angle_gamma   90.00
#
_symmetry.space_group_name_H-M   'P 1'
#
loop_
_entity.id
_entity.type
_entity.pdbx_description
1 polymer ?
#
loop_
_entity_poly.entity_id
_entity_poly.type
_entity_poly.pdbx_seq_one_letter_code
_entity_poly.pdbx_strand_id
1 'polypeptide(L)'
;MSDYGHDLEFGLFPTPDAARPHRVLELATLAEVSGLDLVSVQDHPYQARHLDAWTLLSVIAARTSTVRVALNVANLPLRNPVVLARSAASLDLLTGGRV
;
A
#
# COMPACT_ATOMS: atom_id res chain seq x y z
N MET A 1 29.95 7.41 6.00
CA MET A 1 28.55 6.99 5.86
C MET A 1 28.47 5.97 4.75
N SER A 2 27.74 4.88 4.94
CA SER A 2 27.61 3.86 3.89
C SER A 2 26.75 4.39 2.76
N ASP A 3 27.22 4.22 1.54
CA ASP A 3 26.44 4.48 0.33
C ASP A 3 25.67 3.18 -0.01
N TYR A 4 24.36 3.26 -0.03
CA TYR A 4 23.49 2.13 -0.36
C TYR A 4 23.05 2.11 -1.83
N GLY A 5 23.57 3.04 -2.65
CA GLY A 5 23.28 3.12 -4.08
C GLY A 5 21.91 3.68 -4.43
N HIS A 6 21.18 4.22 -3.46
CA HIS A 6 19.90 4.90 -3.65
C HIS A 6 19.62 5.88 -2.51
N ASP A 7 18.75 6.83 -2.76
CA ASP A 7 18.28 7.77 -1.76
C ASP A 7 17.43 7.08 -0.70
N LEU A 8 17.37 7.68 0.51
CA LEU A 8 16.48 7.21 1.56
C LEU A 8 15.05 7.53 1.18
N GLU A 9 14.16 6.54 1.35
CA GLU A 9 12.73 6.71 1.19
C GLU A 9 12.03 6.58 2.55
N PHE A 10 11.01 7.40 2.78
CA PHE A 10 10.22 7.40 4.02
C PHE A 10 8.77 7.17 3.70
N GLY A 11 8.12 6.34 4.49
CA GLY A 11 6.74 5.99 4.25
C GLY A 11 5.86 6.00 5.49
N LEU A 12 4.56 5.88 5.26
CA LEU A 12 3.55 5.71 6.27
C LEU A 12 3.04 4.26 6.26
N PHE A 13 2.84 3.70 7.44
CA PHE A 13 2.31 2.36 7.64
C PHE A 13 1.06 2.41 8.51
N PRO A 14 -0.08 2.87 7.99
CA PRO A 14 -1.31 2.99 8.77
C PRO A 14 -1.96 1.63 9.00
N THR A 15 -2.64 1.49 10.14
CA THR A 15 -3.49 0.32 10.41
C THR A 15 -4.68 0.33 9.44
N PRO A 16 -4.97 -0.77 8.73
CA PRO A 16 -6.10 -0.86 7.81
C PRO A 16 -7.43 -1.09 8.55
N ASP A 17 -7.81 -0.15 9.40
CA ASP A 17 -8.92 -0.24 10.35
C ASP A 17 -10.27 -0.18 9.65
N ALA A 18 -11.01 -1.28 9.68
CA ALA A 18 -12.35 -1.38 9.10
C ALA A 18 -13.39 -0.53 9.83
N ALA A 19 -13.16 -0.18 11.09
CA ALA A 19 -14.05 0.70 11.84
C ALA A 19 -13.90 2.18 11.42
N ARG A 20 -12.78 2.55 10.83
CA ARG A 20 -12.48 3.92 10.40
C ARG A 20 -11.84 3.95 9.00
N PRO A 21 -12.53 3.44 7.98
CA PRO A 21 -11.94 3.27 6.64
C PRO A 21 -11.55 4.62 6.02
N HIS A 22 -12.33 5.67 6.23
CA HIS A 22 -12.01 7.00 5.70
C HIS A 22 -10.78 7.60 6.33
N ARG A 23 -10.50 7.28 7.60
CA ARG A 23 -9.29 7.74 8.29
C ARG A 23 -8.03 7.20 7.63
N VAL A 24 -8.04 5.94 7.21
CA VAL A 24 -6.89 5.33 6.50
C VAL A 24 -6.63 6.07 5.18
N LEU A 25 -7.68 6.39 4.44
CA LEU A 25 -7.58 7.12 3.17
C LEU A 25 -7.10 8.56 3.37
N GLU A 26 -7.57 9.23 4.41
CA GLU A 26 -7.09 10.57 4.78
C GLU A 26 -5.61 10.56 5.12
N LEU A 27 -5.15 9.57 5.89
CA LEU A 27 -3.75 9.42 6.24
C LEU A 27 -2.87 9.16 5.01
N ALA A 28 -3.34 8.37 4.06
CA ALA A 28 -2.62 8.13 2.80
C ALA A 28 -2.48 9.41 1.98
N THR A 29 -3.55 10.19 1.87
CA THR A 29 -3.53 11.49 1.19
C THR A 29 -2.62 12.48 1.92
N LEU A 30 -2.67 12.51 3.25
CA LEU A 30 -1.80 13.36 4.06
C LEU A 30 -0.32 12.98 3.87
N ALA A 31 -0.01 11.69 3.82
CA ALA A 31 1.35 11.21 3.54
C ALA A 31 1.87 11.78 2.22
N GLU A 32 1.06 11.74 1.17
CA GLU A 32 1.42 12.27 -0.14
C GLU A 32 1.67 13.78 -0.11
N VAL A 33 0.74 14.57 0.44
CA VAL A 33 0.90 16.03 0.49
C VAL A 33 2.00 16.47 1.44
N SER A 34 2.38 15.61 2.38
CA SER A 34 3.52 15.84 3.28
C SER A 34 4.87 15.46 2.67
N GLY A 35 4.90 14.92 1.47
CA GLY A 35 6.12 14.58 0.75
C GLY A 35 6.72 13.22 1.11
N LEU A 36 5.95 12.31 1.71
CA LEU A 36 6.39 10.94 1.92
C LEU A 36 6.43 10.16 0.61
N ASP A 37 7.31 9.17 0.54
CA ASP A 37 7.55 8.41 -0.68
C ASP A 37 6.65 7.19 -0.84
N LEU A 38 6.19 6.61 0.28
CA LEU A 38 5.54 5.30 0.31
C LEU A 38 4.39 5.26 1.30
N VAL A 39 3.31 4.60 0.92
CA VAL A 39 2.26 4.14 1.84
C VAL A 39 2.17 2.62 1.74
N SER A 40 2.30 1.93 2.86
CA SER A 40 2.18 0.47 2.91
C SER A 40 1.13 0.05 3.91
N VAL A 41 0.51 -1.11 3.67
CA VAL A 41 -0.50 -1.67 4.56
C VAL A 41 -0.19 -3.13 4.86
N GLN A 42 -0.55 -3.58 6.06
CA GLN A 42 -0.40 -4.98 6.44
C GLN A 42 -1.46 -5.85 5.76
N ASP A 43 -1.07 -7.05 5.40
CA ASP A 43 -1.93 -8.03 4.75
C ASP A 43 -2.23 -9.19 5.70
N HIS A 44 -3.25 -8.98 6.54
CA HIS A 44 -3.72 -9.95 7.53
C HIS A 44 -5.18 -10.35 7.25
N PRO A 45 -5.45 -11.22 6.24
CA PRO A 45 -6.82 -11.58 5.84
C PRO A 45 -7.64 -12.24 6.96
N TYR A 46 -6.98 -12.83 7.93
CA TYR A 46 -7.59 -13.45 9.12
C TYR A 46 -7.96 -12.45 10.22
N GLN A 47 -7.55 -11.19 10.10
CA GLN A 47 -7.85 -10.16 11.09
C GLN A 47 -9.18 -9.49 10.78
N ALA A 48 -10.21 -9.85 11.55
CA ALA A 48 -11.58 -9.39 11.32
C ALA A 48 -11.77 -7.86 11.39
N ARG A 49 -10.86 -7.15 12.05
CA ARG A 49 -10.92 -5.69 12.19
C ARG A 49 -10.21 -4.95 11.06
N HIS A 50 -9.54 -5.66 10.18
CA HIS A 50 -8.82 -5.06 9.06
C HIS A 50 -9.65 -5.11 7.77
N LEU A 51 -9.52 -4.05 6.99
CA LEU A 51 -9.93 -4.08 5.59
C LEU A 51 -9.05 -5.04 4.81
N ASP A 52 -9.58 -5.62 3.73
CA ASP A 52 -8.78 -6.38 2.79
C ASP A 52 -7.68 -5.48 2.21
N ALA A 53 -6.44 -5.95 2.29
CA ALA A 53 -5.28 -5.13 1.98
C ALA A 53 -5.21 -4.73 0.51
N TRP A 54 -5.47 -5.63 -0.45
CA TRP A 54 -5.46 -5.29 -1.88
C TRP A 54 -6.59 -4.34 -2.26
N THR A 55 -7.77 -4.53 -1.69
CA THR A 55 -8.90 -3.62 -1.89
C THR A 55 -8.56 -2.22 -1.41
N LEU A 56 -8.04 -2.12 -0.17
CA LEU A 56 -7.62 -0.84 0.40
C LEU A 56 -6.50 -0.19 -0.42
N LEU A 57 -5.48 -0.96 -0.78
CA LEU A 57 -4.33 -0.46 -1.54
C LEU A 57 -4.75 0.11 -2.89
N SER A 58 -5.70 -0.55 -3.56
CA SER A 58 -6.25 -0.09 -4.84
C SER A 58 -6.97 1.26 -4.70
N VAL A 59 -7.74 1.45 -3.63
CA VAL A 59 -8.42 2.72 -3.36
C VAL A 59 -7.43 3.81 -3.01
N ILE A 60 -6.42 3.51 -2.19
CA ILE A 60 -5.32 4.45 -1.88
C ILE A 60 -4.63 4.88 -3.17
N ALA A 61 -4.27 3.93 -4.02
CA ALA A 61 -3.62 4.21 -5.29
C ALA A 61 -4.45 5.09 -6.21
N ALA A 62 -5.76 4.87 -6.25
CA ALA A 62 -6.69 5.68 -7.06
C ALA A 62 -6.88 7.11 -6.52
N ARG A 63 -6.67 7.33 -5.23
CA ARG A 63 -6.80 8.64 -4.57
C ARG A 63 -5.50 9.41 -4.46
N THR A 64 -4.38 8.81 -4.83
CA THR A 64 -3.06 9.42 -4.77
C THR A 64 -2.44 9.47 -6.17
N SER A 65 -1.40 10.26 -6.34
CA SER A 65 -0.78 10.47 -7.65
C SER A 65 0.71 10.15 -7.68
N THR A 66 1.40 10.27 -6.55
CA THR A 66 2.88 10.21 -6.51
C THR A 66 3.42 9.18 -5.53
N VAL A 67 2.77 8.94 -4.40
CA VAL A 67 3.25 7.95 -3.44
C VAL A 67 3.25 6.54 -4.04
N ARG A 68 4.28 5.80 -3.75
CA ARG A 68 4.33 4.37 -4.02
C ARG A 68 3.45 3.64 -3.02
N VAL A 69 2.90 2.51 -3.43
CA VAL A 69 2.02 1.70 -2.60
C VAL A 69 2.52 0.27 -2.53
N ALA A 70 2.44 -0.33 -1.35
CA ALA A 70 2.94 -1.69 -1.15
C ALA A 70 2.17 -2.42 -0.04
N LEU A 71 2.18 -3.75 -0.11
CA LEU A 71 1.83 -4.58 1.04
C LEU A 71 3.07 -4.76 1.93
N ASN A 72 2.88 -4.69 3.22
CA ASN A 72 3.95 -4.88 4.20
C ASN A 72 3.48 -5.83 5.31
N VAL A 73 3.62 -7.11 5.10
CA VAL A 73 4.07 -7.76 3.86
C VAL A 73 2.92 -8.53 3.23
N ALA A 74 3.02 -8.89 1.95
CA ALA A 74 2.02 -9.71 1.29
C ALA A 74 1.92 -11.09 1.96
N ASN A 75 0.70 -11.53 2.31
CA ASN A 75 0.47 -12.84 2.92
C ASN A 75 0.42 -13.92 1.85
N LEU A 76 1.58 -14.37 1.41
CA LEU A 76 1.70 -15.34 0.31
C LEU A 76 0.98 -16.67 0.58
N PRO A 77 1.01 -17.24 1.82
CA PRO A 77 0.31 -18.49 2.09
C PRO A 77 -1.21 -18.45 1.87
N LEU A 78 -1.82 -17.28 1.99
CA LEU A 78 -3.26 -17.09 1.83
C LEU A 78 -3.66 -16.50 0.47
N ARG A 79 -2.71 -16.31 -0.43
CA ARG A 79 -2.97 -15.74 -1.76
C ARG A 79 -2.53 -16.70 -2.85
N ASN A 80 -3.42 -16.93 -3.82
CA ASN A 80 -3.03 -17.63 -5.02
C ASN A 80 -1.93 -16.84 -5.74
N PRO A 81 -0.76 -17.42 -6.02
CA PRO A 81 0.37 -16.67 -6.56
C PRO A 81 0.10 -16.06 -7.93
N VAL A 82 -0.70 -16.73 -8.78
CA VAL A 82 -1.08 -16.20 -10.10
C VAL A 82 -1.97 -14.96 -9.94
N VAL A 83 -2.95 -15.04 -9.05
CA VAL A 83 -3.85 -13.90 -8.77
C VAL A 83 -3.08 -12.74 -8.15
N LEU A 84 -2.19 -13.01 -7.20
CA LEU A 84 -1.34 -11.99 -6.58
C LEU A 84 -0.47 -11.28 -7.62
N ALA A 85 0.21 -12.04 -8.47
CA ALA A 85 1.05 -11.46 -9.52
C ALA A 85 0.24 -10.61 -10.51
N ARG A 86 -0.95 -11.07 -10.89
CA ARG A 86 -1.86 -10.31 -11.76
C ARG A 86 -2.34 -9.02 -11.11
N SER A 87 -2.71 -9.07 -9.83
CA SER A 87 -3.17 -7.90 -9.09
C SER A 87 -2.07 -6.85 -8.99
N ALA A 88 -0.87 -7.26 -8.61
CA ALA A 88 0.28 -6.37 -8.49
C ALA A 88 0.64 -5.73 -9.84
N ALA A 89 0.77 -6.53 -10.89
CA ALA A 89 1.09 -6.03 -12.23
C ALA A 89 0.02 -5.10 -12.78
N SER A 90 -1.26 -5.41 -12.54
CA SER A 90 -2.37 -4.57 -12.99
C SER A 90 -2.39 -3.23 -12.28
N LEU A 91 -2.19 -3.25 -10.96
CA LEU A 91 -2.16 -2.00 -10.19
C LEU A 91 -0.93 -1.16 -10.56
N ASP A 92 0.20 -1.78 -10.81
CA ASP A 92 1.41 -1.08 -11.28
C ASP A 92 1.16 -0.38 -12.61
N LEU A 93 0.57 -1.08 -13.58
CA LEU A 93 0.20 -0.48 -14.88
C LEU A 93 -0.80 0.68 -14.72
N LEU A 94 -1.84 0.49 -13.91
CA LEU A 94 -2.88 1.49 -13.69
C LEU A 94 -2.36 2.74 -12.97
N THR A 95 -1.31 2.59 -12.18
CA THR A 95 -0.72 3.70 -11.41
C THR A 95 0.53 4.30 -12.07
N GLY A 96 0.96 3.78 -13.22
CA GLY A 96 2.15 4.26 -13.88
C GLY A 96 3.45 3.91 -13.15
N GLY A 97 3.51 2.74 -12.52
CA GLY A 97 4.73 2.23 -11.89
C GLY A 97 4.90 2.54 -10.41
N ARG A 98 3.79 2.66 -9.66
CA ARG A 98 3.84 3.01 -8.22
C ARG A 98 3.67 1.82 -7.26
N VAL A 99 3.66 0.59 -7.73
CA VAL A 99 3.52 -0.60 -6.88
C VAL A 99 4.86 -1.25 -6.58
#